data_74681cfe68f4fc58ba0c658962e67452
#
_entry.id   74681cfe68f4fc58ba0c658962e67452
#
_cell.length_a   1.000
_cell.length_b   1.000
_cell.length_c   1.000
_cell.angle_alpha   90.00
_cell.angle_beta   90.00
_cell.angle_gamma   90.00
#
_symmetry.space_group_name_H-M   'P 1'
#
loop_
_entity.id
_entity.type
_entity.pdbx_description
1 polymer ?
#
loop_
_entity_poly.entity_id
_entity_poly.type
_entity_poly.pdbx_seq_one_letter_code
_entity_poly.pdbx_strand_id
1 'polypeptide(L)'
;MPLPFRTAAIGSTNPAKVEAVRRILGQLAPACAVEPIDVPSGIGAMPLGEEAVRAGANARARAALERSGADVAFGLEGGAILEAGDAWLTGHVVAVTRDGRLGEAAWGRMLLPHVAAERLRGGEELGDIIDDLFAKKESKRQAGAIGILTEGAMSRTDAFAYLVAMACAPFLHPEMYGASAPANARRRRLGPRRVAHRGSP
;
A
#
# COMPACT_ATOMS: atom_id res chain seq x y z
N MET A 1 14.43 -5.53 18.61
CA MET A 1 13.91 -6.91 18.78
C MET A 1 13.11 -7.27 17.54
N PRO A 2 13.08 -8.55 17.10
CA PRO A 2 12.22 -8.96 16.00
C PRO A 2 10.74 -8.74 16.33
N LEU A 3 9.93 -8.51 15.30
CA LEU A 3 8.47 -8.41 15.45
C LEU A 3 7.89 -9.72 15.96
N PRO A 4 6.89 -9.69 16.86
CA PRO A 4 6.36 -10.88 17.53
C PRO A 4 5.36 -11.68 16.69
N PHE A 5 5.31 -11.45 15.37
CA PHE A 5 4.40 -12.14 14.47
C PHE A 5 4.90 -13.56 14.15
N ARG A 6 4.01 -14.54 14.27
CA ARG A 6 4.25 -15.92 13.86
C ARG A 6 3.60 -16.25 12.53
N THR A 7 2.50 -15.57 12.21
CA THR A 7 1.76 -15.74 10.96
C THR A 7 1.43 -14.40 10.33
N ALA A 8 1.62 -14.29 9.03
CA ALA A 8 1.27 -13.13 8.25
C ALA A 8 0.49 -13.54 7.00
N ALA A 9 -0.56 -12.82 6.67
CA ALA A 9 -1.30 -12.98 5.42
C ALA A 9 -1.02 -11.83 4.47
N ILE A 10 -1.06 -12.11 3.16
CA ILE A 10 -0.94 -11.10 2.12
C ILE A 10 -2.20 -11.14 1.26
N GLY A 11 -2.93 -10.04 1.19
CA GLY A 11 -4.15 -9.92 0.37
C GLY A 11 -3.85 -9.82 -1.14
N SER A 12 -3.00 -10.72 -1.63
CA SER A 12 -2.63 -10.80 -3.05
C SER A 12 -1.87 -12.09 -3.33
N THR A 13 -2.06 -12.65 -4.54
CA THR A 13 -1.25 -13.74 -5.10
C THR A 13 -0.21 -13.24 -6.11
N ASN A 14 -0.11 -11.93 -6.34
CA ASN A 14 0.89 -11.37 -7.25
C ASN A 14 2.30 -11.61 -6.71
N PRO A 15 3.20 -12.27 -7.50
CA PRO A 15 4.53 -12.68 -7.03
C PRO A 15 5.38 -11.52 -6.48
N ALA A 16 5.36 -10.36 -7.14
CA ALA A 16 6.14 -9.20 -6.69
C ALA A 16 5.66 -8.66 -5.35
N LYS A 17 4.35 -8.63 -5.10
CA LYS A 17 3.76 -8.21 -3.82
C LYS A 17 4.07 -9.23 -2.72
N VAL A 18 3.96 -10.52 -3.03
CA VAL A 18 4.26 -11.61 -2.09
C VAL A 18 5.73 -11.59 -1.69
N GLU A 19 6.62 -11.49 -2.65
CA GLU A 19 8.06 -11.45 -2.41
C GLU A 19 8.48 -10.20 -1.60
N ALA A 20 7.87 -9.05 -1.86
CA ALA A 20 8.11 -7.83 -1.10
C ALA A 20 7.85 -8.03 0.41
N VAL A 21 6.73 -8.66 0.77
CA VAL A 21 6.39 -8.92 2.18
C VAL A 21 7.30 -9.98 2.78
N ARG A 22 7.56 -11.09 2.06
CA ARG A 22 8.46 -12.15 2.52
C ARG A 22 9.85 -11.64 2.82
N ARG A 23 10.40 -10.81 1.94
CA ARG A 23 11.74 -10.22 2.09
C ARG A 23 11.86 -9.36 3.35
N ILE A 24 10.87 -8.52 3.61
CA ILE A 24 10.90 -7.65 4.78
C ILE A 24 10.60 -8.41 6.07
N LEU A 25 9.61 -9.29 6.08
CA LEU A 25 9.34 -10.11 7.27
C LEU A 25 10.47 -11.10 7.57
N GLY A 26 11.19 -11.59 6.55
CA GLY A 26 12.40 -12.37 6.75
C GLY A 26 13.48 -11.65 7.55
N GLN A 27 13.52 -10.31 7.48
CA GLN A 27 14.42 -9.47 8.28
C GLN A 27 13.82 -9.10 9.64
N LEU A 28 12.56 -8.71 9.67
CA LEU A 28 11.91 -8.13 10.87
C LEU A 28 11.24 -9.18 11.76
N ALA A 29 10.83 -10.32 11.22
CA ALA A 29 10.15 -11.42 11.89
C ALA A 29 10.57 -12.77 11.27
N PRO A 30 11.82 -13.24 11.43
CA PRO A 30 12.37 -14.39 10.69
C PRO A 30 11.60 -15.71 10.89
N ALA A 31 10.88 -15.84 12.02
CA ALA A 31 10.07 -17.02 12.32
C ALA A 31 8.61 -16.93 11.81
N CYS A 32 8.27 -15.86 11.10
CA CYS A 32 6.91 -15.60 10.61
C CYS A 32 6.62 -16.40 9.34
N ALA A 33 5.61 -17.26 9.38
CA ALA A 33 5.07 -17.91 8.18
C ALA A 33 4.23 -16.92 7.39
N VAL A 34 4.47 -16.82 6.07
CA VAL A 34 3.82 -15.83 5.19
C VAL A 34 2.96 -16.54 4.16
N GLU A 35 1.65 -16.31 4.18
CA GLU A 35 0.66 -16.93 3.32
C GLU A 35 -0.01 -15.90 2.38
N PRO A 36 0.04 -16.11 1.05
CA PRO A 36 -0.73 -15.32 0.10
C PRO A 36 -2.20 -15.76 0.10
N ILE A 37 -3.10 -14.80 0.21
CA ILE A 37 -4.55 -15.02 0.18
C ILE A 37 -5.13 -14.30 -1.05
N ASP A 38 -5.88 -15.04 -1.86
CA ASP A 38 -6.57 -14.44 -3.00
C ASP A 38 -7.80 -13.67 -2.51
N VAL A 39 -7.71 -12.36 -2.52
CA VAL A 39 -8.80 -11.45 -2.13
C VAL A 39 -9.00 -10.37 -3.19
N PRO A 40 -10.25 -10.04 -3.53
CA PRO A 40 -10.53 -8.93 -4.42
C PRO A 40 -10.14 -7.59 -3.74
N SER A 41 -9.74 -6.61 -4.54
CA SER A 41 -9.51 -5.25 -4.02
C SER A 41 -10.81 -4.51 -3.70
N GLY A 42 -11.90 -4.93 -4.29
CA GLY A 42 -13.19 -4.21 -4.21
C GLY A 42 -13.22 -2.91 -5.02
N ILE A 43 -12.15 -2.58 -5.70
CA ILE A 43 -12.01 -1.41 -6.59
C ILE A 43 -11.61 -1.89 -7.98
N GLY A 44 -11.79 -1.05 -8.99
CA GLY A 44 -11.47 -1.40 -10.38
C GLY A 44 -10.02 -1.88 -10.56
N ALA A 45 -9.75 -2.49 -11.69
CA ALA A 45 -8.46 -3.11 -12.01
C ALA A 45 -7.28 -2.11 -11.94
N MET A 46 -7.56 -0.83 -12.22
CA MET A 46 -6.60 0.28 -12.08
C MET A 46 -7.20 1.36 -11.18
N PRO A 47 -6.80 1.45 -9.90
CA PRO A 47 -7.24 2.52 -9.02
C PRO A 47 -6.67 3.88 -9.49
N LEU A 48 -7.57 4.87 -9.63
CA LEU A 48 -7.21 6.24 -9.94
C LEU A 48 -7.42 7.14 -8.71
N GLY A 49 -6.39 7.87 -8.35
CA GLY A 49 -6.36 8.71 -7.16
C GLY A 49 -5.79 8.02 -5.92
N GLU A 50 -5.15 8.80 -5.09
CA GLU A 50 -4.44 8.31 -3.88
C GLU A 50 -5.38 7.59 -2.91
N GLU A 51 -6.59 8.14 -2.72
CA GLU A 51 -7.59 7.55 -1.83
C GLU A 51 -8.10 6.19 -2.32
N ALA A 52 -8.30 6.03 -3.62
CA ALA A 52 -8.69 4.73 -4.21
C ALA A 52 -7.59 3.67 -4.01
N VAL A 53 -6.32 4.04 -4.24
CA VAL A 53 -5.18 3.12 -4.01
C VAL A 53 -5.09 2.72 -2.55
N ARG A 54 -5.22 3.68 -1.64
CA ARG A 54 -5.24 3.45 -0.19
C ARG A 54 -6.40 2.55 0.24
N ALA A 55 -7.61 2.84 -0.25
CA ALA A 55 -8.80 2.05 0.05
C ALA A 55 -8.65 0.59 -0.41
N GLY A 56 -8.09 0.36 -1.60
CA GLY A 56 -7.81 -0.98 -2.10
C GLY A 56 -6.79 -1.73 -1.25
N ALA A 57 -5.71 -1.09 -0.86
CA ALA A 57 -4.72 -1.69 0.04
C ALA A 57 -5.37 -2.07 1.40
N ASN A 58 -6.18 -1.17 1.98
CA ASN A 58 -6.87 -1.43 3.24
C ASN A 58 -7.88 -2.58 3.13
N ALA A 59 -8.69 -2.61 2.07
CA ALA A 59 -9.66 -3.67 1.84
C ALA A 59 -8.97 -5.05 1.74
N ARG A 60 -7.87 -5.14 0.99
CA ARG A 60 -7.08 -6.38 0.86
C ARG A 60 -6.49 -6.83 2.18
N ALA A 61 -5.91 -5.91 2.99
CA ALA A 61 -5.34 -6.26 4.29
C ALA A 61 -6.41 -6.83 5.22
N ARG A 62 -7.57 -6.18 5.32
CA ARG A 62 -8.66 -6.62 6.20
C ARG A 62 -9.26 -7.95 5.76
N ALA A 63 -9.54 -8.11 4.47
CA ALA A 63 -10.08 -9.36 3.94
C ALA A 63 -9.09 -10.53 4.10
N ALA A 64 -7.79 -10.30 3.94
CA ALA A 64 -6.77 -11.32 4.17
C ALA A 64 -6.69 -11.69 5.66
N LEU A 65 -6.75 -10.71 6.57
CA LEU A 65 -6.76 -10.96 8.01
C LEU A 65 -7.97 -11.78 8.44
N GLU A 66 -9.16 -11.41 7.97
CA GLU A 66 -10.40 -12.10 8.28
C GLU A 66 -10.39 -13.55 7.83
N ARG A 67 -9.92 -13.80 6.58
CA ARG A 67 -9.88 -15.15 6.00
C ARG A 67 -8.84 -16.06 6.62
N SER A 68 -7.67 -15.53 6.95
CA SER A 68 -6.55 -16.35 7.46
C SER A 68 -6.52 -16.46 8.98
N GLY A 69 -7.04 -15.46 9.70
CA GLY A 69 -6.84 -15.34 11.13
C GLY A 69 -5.38 -15.14 11.54
N ALA A 70 -4.52 -14.66 10.65
CA ALA A 70 -3.11 -14.40 10.91
C ALA A 70 -2.89 -13.33 12.00
N ASP A 71 -1.68 -13.23 12.55
CA ASP A 71 -1.34 -12.20 13.55
C ASP A 71 -1.33 -10.80 12.91
N VAL A 72 -0.89 -10.73 11.66
CA VAL A 72 -0.86 -9.51 10.85
C VAL A 72 -1.24 -9.82 9.41
N ALA A 73 -1.90 -8.91 8.72
CA ALA A 73 -2.14 -9.02 7.28
C ALA A 73 -1.73 -7.75 6.55
N PHE A 74 -1.21 -7.95 5.34
CA PHE A 74 -0.73 -6.90 4.45
C PHE A 74 -1.62 -6.80 3.22
N GLY A 75 -2.05 -5.58 2.92
CA GLY A 75 -2.66 -5.22 1.65
C GLY A 75 -1.76 -4.25 0.90
N LEU A 76 -1.49 -4.55 -0.35
CA LEU A 76 -0.62 -3.75 -1.21
C LEU A 76 -1.39 -3.38 -2.47
N GLU A 77 -1.39 -2.11 -2.81
CA GLU A 77 -2.03 -1.63 -4.03
C GLU A 77 -1.17 -0.62 -4.77
N GLY A 78 -1.21 -0.68 -6.09
CA GLY A 78 -0.59 0.31 -6.97
C GLY A 78 -1.65 0.96 -7.83
N GLY A 79 -1.46 2.21 -8.17
CA GLY A 79 -2.40 2.95 -8.99
C GLY A 79 -1.78 4.17 -9.64
N ALA A 80 -2.61 5.00 -10.26
CA ALA A 80 -2.16 6.25 -10.82
C ALA A 80 -2.96 7.44 -10.24
N ILE A 81 -2.30 8.59 -10.22
CA ILE A 81 -2.92 9.87 -9.87
C ILE A 81 -2.92 10.72 -11.12
N LEU A 82 -4.08 11.25 -11.49
CA LEU A 82 -4.22 12.20 -12.60
C LEU A 82 -4.31 13.60 -12.02
N GLU A 83 -3.33 14.46 -12.33
CA GLU A 83 -3.23 15.79 -11.77
C GLU A 83 -2.63 16.76 -12.79
N ALA A 84 -3.26 17.93 -12.97
CA ALA A 84 -2.79 19.01 -13.81
C ALA A 84 -2.40 18.61 -15.27
N GLY A 85 -3.08 17.61 -15.82
CA GLY A 85 -2.79 17.12 -17.18
C GLY A 85 -1.86 15.91 -17.22
N ASP A 86 -1.10 15.68 -16.16
CA ASP A 86 -0.15 14.57 -16.02
C ASP A 86 -0.76 13.34 -15.36
N ALA A 87 -0.04 12.23 -15.45
CA ALA A 87 -0.30 11.01 -14.70
C ALA A 87 0.93 10.62 -13.86
N TRP A 88 0.69 10.14 -12.66
CA TRP A 88 1.72 9.75 -11.70
C TRP A 88 1.47 8.35 -11.20
N LEU A 89 2.49 7.49 -11.28
CA LEU A 89 2.43 6.17 -10.63
C LEU A 89 2.58 6.33 -9.12
N THR A 90 1.79 5.62 -8.35
CA THR A 90 1.87 5.58 -6.89
C THR A 90 1.63 4.17 -6.35
N GLY A 91 1.92 3.96 -5.08
CA GLY A 91 1.66 2.70 -4.38
C GLY A 91 1.36 2.93 -2.90
N HIS A 92 0.58 2.02 -2.33
CA HIS A 92 0.17 2.05 -0.93
C HIS A 92 0.25 0.67 -0.30
N VAL A 93 0.68 0.60 0.95
CA VAL A 93 0.68 -0.59 1.79
C VAL A 93 -0.03 -0.31 3.09
N VAL A 94 -0.92 -1.21 3.45
CA VAL A 94 -1.58 -1.25 4.76
C VAL A 94 -1.24 -2.57 5.42
N ALA A 95 -0.79 -2.51 6.67
CA ALA A 95 -0.60 -3.65 7.55
C ALA A 95 -1.58 -3.53 8.72
N VAL A 96 -2.34 -4.58 9.00
CA VAL A 96 -3.34 -4.61 10.08
C VAL A 96 -3.15 -5.85 10.93
N THR A 97 -3.12 -5.68 12.25
CA THR A 97 -3.01 -6.78 13.20
C THR A 97 -4.36 -7.19 13.74
N ARG A 98 -4.45 -8.39 14.32
CA ARG A 98 -5.70 -8.93 14.91
C ARG A 98 -6.23 -8.06 16.05
N ASP A 99 -5.36 -7.42 16.82
CA ASP A 99 -5.71 -6.47 17.88
C ASP A 99 -6.06 -5.06 17.36
N GLY A 100 -6.12 -4.87 16.04
CA GLY A 100 -6.56 -3.65 15.38
C GLY A 100 -5.49 -2.57 15.22
N ARG A 101 -4.22 -2.85 15.53
CA ARG A 101 -3.14 -1.91 15.23
C ARG A 101 -2.95 -1.79 13.72
N LEU A 102 -2.61 -0.58 13.28
CA LEU A 102 -2.48 -0.24 11.86
C LEU A 102 -1.09 0.33 11.60
N GLY A 103 -0.45 -0.20 10.54
CA GLY A 103 0.68 0.42 9.90
C GLY A 103 0.32 0.77 8.47
N GLU A 104 0.76 1.91 8.00
CA GLU A 104 0.41 2.41 6.67
C GLU A 104 1.58 3.17 6.06
N ALA A 105 1.82 2.98 4.78
CA ALA A 105 2.84 3.68 4.03
C ALA A 105 2.42 3.89 2.58
N ALA A 106 2.80 5.04 2.04
CA ALA A 106 2.71 5.36 0.62
C ALA A 106 4.09 5.86 0.17
N TRP A 107 4.45 5.60 -1.08
CA TRP A 107 5.66 6.16 -1.64
C TRP A 107 5.35 7.38 -2.50
N GLY A 108 6.42 8.09 -2.87
CA GLY A 108 6.32 9.25 -3.74
C GLY A 108 5.68 8.94 -5.08
N ARG A 109 5.56 9.94 -5.91
CA ARG A 109 4.95 9.86 -7.22
C ARG A 109 6.04 9.77 -8.27
N MET A 110 5.92 8.84 -9.22
CA MET A 110 6.76 8.79 -10.42
C MET A 110 5.95 9.30 -11.61
N LEU A 111 6.46 10.30 -12.31
CA LEU A 111 5.82 10.82 -13.52
C LEU A 111 5.74 9.72 -14.58
N LEU A 112 4.58 9.54 -15.17
CA LEU A 112 4.34 8.62 -16.27
C LEU A 112 4.52 9.33 -17.62
N PRO A 113 4.76 8.59 -18.73
CA PRO A 113 4.76 9.18 -20.06
C PRO A 113 3.46 9.96 -20.34
N HIS A 114 3.56 11.10 -21.01
CA HIS A 114 2.40 11.97 -21.27
C HIS A 114 1.24 11.24 -21.94
N VAL A 115 1.53 10.36 -22.90
CA VAL A 115 0.50 9.53 -23.56
C VAL A 115 -0.24 8.61 -22.59
N ALA A 116 0.36 8.22 -21.48
CA ALA A 116 -0.30 7.40 -20.47
C ALA A 116 -1.42 8.18 -19.75
N ALA A 117 -1.27 9.49 -19.57
CA ALA A 117 -2.29 10.31 -18.93
C ALA A 117 -3.60 10.36 -19.73
N GLU A 118 -3.50 10.47 -21.05
CA GLU A 118 -4.66 10.46 -21.94
C GLU A 118 -5.37 9.10 -21.94
N ARG A 119 -4.59 8.04 -22.09
CA ARG A 119 -5.10 6.66 -22.16
C ARG A 119 -5.73 6.21 -20.83
N LEU A 120 -5.14 6.58 -19.69
CA LEU A 120 -5.71 6.34 -18.35
C LEU A 120 -7.04 7.08 -18.15
N ARG A 121 -7.17 8.33 -18.66
CA ARG A 121 -8.46 9.05 -18.65
C ARG A 121 -9.51 8.36 -19.52
N GLY A 122 -9.06 7.71 -20.60
CA GLY A 122 -9.90 6.88 -21.47
C GLY A 122 -10.33 5.55 -20.82
N GLY A 123 -9.84 5.22 -19.64
CA GLY A 123 -10.19 4.00 -18.91
C GLY A 123 -9.31 2.79 -19.19
N GLU A 124 -8.20 2.97 -19.91
CA GLU A 124 -7.24 1.88 -20.14
C GLU A 124 -6.44 1.57 -18.87
N GLU A 125 -5.98 0.34 -18.73
CA GLU A 125 -5.10 -0.05 -17.62
C GLU A 125 -3.63 0.34 -17.90
N LEU A 126 -2.93 0.85 -16.89
CA LEU A 126 -1.51 1.22 -17.04
C LEU A 126 -0.63 0.06 -17.54
N GLY A 127 -0.93 -1.18 -17.12
CA GLY A 127 -0.18 -2.35 -17.58
C GLY A 127 -0.24 -2.51 -19.09
N ASP A 128 -1.44 -2.38 -19.65
CA ASP A 128 -1.67 -2.53 -21.10
C ASP A 128 -1.07 -1.35 -21.89
N ILE A 129 -1.14 -0.14 -21.33
CA ILE A 129 -0.49 1.05 -21.91
C ILE A 129 1.03 0.85 -21.99
N ILE A 130 1.66 0.39 -20.94
CA ILE A 130 3.10 0.15 -20.88
C ILE A 130 3.51 -0.99 -21.81
N ASP A 131 2.71 -2.06 -21.86
CA ASP A 131 2.97 -3.19 -22.74
C ASP A 131 2.97 -2.75 -24.21
N ASP A 132 2.02 -1.90 -24.60
CA ASP A 132 1.94 -1.33 -25.94
C ASP A 132 3.12 -0.40 -26.24
N LEU A 133 3.42 0.56 -25.36
CA LEU A 133 4.49 1.54 -25.56
C LEU A 133 5.89 0.92 -25.68
N PHE A 134 6.13 -0.19 -25.00
CA PHE A 134 7.43 -0.84 -24.94
C PHE A 134 7.48 -2.19 -25.68
N ALA A 135 6.45 -2.54 -26.43
CA ALA A 135 6.31 -3.83 -27.12
C ALA A 135 6.57 -5.03 -26.20
N LYS A 136 6.06 -4.96 -24.97
CA LYS A 136 6.16 -6.01 -23.96
C LYS A 136 4.84 -6.78 -23.86
N LYS A 137 4.83 -7.85 -23.07
CA LYS A 137 3.63 -8.61 -22.73
C LYS A 137 3.61 -8.92 -21.25
N GLU A 138 2.43 -8.79 -20.62
CA GLU A 138 2.21 -9.12 -19.20
C GLU A 138 3.18 -8.42 -18.23
N SER A 139 3.63 -7.22 -18.54
CA SER A 139 4.55 -6.45 -17.71
C SER A 139 4.06 -6.28 -16.27
N LYS A 140 2.74 -6.19 -16.09
CA LYS A 140 2.11 -6.10 -14.76
C LYS A 140 2.38 -7.30 -13.85
N ARG A 141 2.73 -8.46 -14.40
CA ARG A 141 3.10 -9.66 -13.63
C ARG A 141 4.60 -9.79 -13.37
N GLN A 142 5.41 -9.06 -14.11
CA GLN A 142 6.87 -9.09 -14.07
C GLN A 142 7.43 -7.81 -13.44
N ALA A 143 8.09 -6.99 -14.25
CA ALA A 143 8.75 -5.75 -13.81
C ALA A 143 7.76 -4.65 -13.38
N GLY A 144 6.53 -4.66 -13.94
CA GLY A 144 5.57 -3.58 -13.80
C GLY A 144 6.03 -2.30 -14.49
N ALA A 145 5.18 -1.27 -14.51
CA ALA A 145 5.52 0.02 -15.11
C ALA A 145 6.82 0.61 -14.54
N ILE A 146 7.00 0.53 -13.23
CA ILE A 146 8.20 1.08 -12.57
C ILE A 146 9.48 0.41 -13.07
N GLY A 147 9.49 -0.93 -13.21
CA GLY A 147 10.67 -1.64 -13.68
C GLY A 147 11.01 -1.35 -15.13
N ILE A 148 10.00 -1.21 -15.99
CA ILE A 148 10.20 -0.89 -17.41
C ILE A 148 10.69 0.54 -17.56
N LEU A 149 10.00 1.51 -16.98
CA LEU A 149 10.33 2.93 -17.10
C LEU A 149 11.67 3.33 -16.46
N THR A 150 12.17 2.52 -15.52
CA THR A 150 13.48 2.73 -14.89
C THR A 150 14.56 1.81 -15.45
N GLU A 151 14.29 1.11 -16.54
CA GLU A 151 15.22 0.14 -17.15
C GLU A 151 15.78 -0.89 -16.15
N GLY A 152 14.95 -1.28 -15.18
CA GLY A 152 15.30 -2.25 -14.15
C GLY A 152 16.06 -1.68 -12.95
N ALA A 153 16.34 -0.37 -12.91
CA ALA A 153 16.99 0.26 -11.75
C ALA A 153 16.15 0.14 -10.47
N MET A 154 14.83 0.03 -10.60
CA MET A 154 13.92 -0.27 -9.50
C MET A 154 12.89 -1.31 -9.93
N SER A 155 12.84 -2.45 -9.25
CA SER A 155 11.80 -3.43 -9.47
C SER A 155 10.50 -3.09 -8.73
N ARG A 156 9.38 -3.66 -9.19
CA ARG A 156 8.10 -3.58 -8.46
C ARG A 156 8.19 -4.19 -7.06
N THR A 157 8.97 -5.24 -6.90
CA THR A 157 9.24 -5.87 -5.61
C THR A 157 9.96 -4.90 -4.67
N ASP A 158 10.99 -4.20 -5.17
CA ASP A 158 11.74 -3.24 -4.37
C ASP A 158 10.87 -2.07 -3.90
N ALA A 159 10.06 -1.51 -4.80
CA ALA A 159 9.14 -0.44 -4.49
C ALA A 159 8.14 -0.85 -3.38
N PHE A 160 7.53 -2.04 -3.49
CA PHE A 160 6.63 -2.52 -2.45
C PHE A 160 7.35 -2.92 -1.16
N ALA A 161 8.55 -3.51 -1.23
CA ALA A 161 9.32 -3.87 -0.03
C ALA A 161 9.68 -2.63 0.79
N TYR A 162 10.05 -1.54 0.14
CA TYR A 162 10.28 -0.26 0.79
C TYR A 162 9.04 0.20 1.58
N LEU A 163 7.85 0.11 0.99
CA LEU A 163 6.59 0.44 1.66
C LEU A 163 6.24 -0.51 2.80
N VAL A 164 6.47 -1.81 2.62
CA VAL A 164 6.24 -2.80 3.69
C VAL A 164 7.10 -2.51 4.90
N ALA A 165 8.38 -2.19 4.69
CA ALA A 165 9.28 -1.82 5.78
C ALA A 165 8.78 -0.60 6.55
N MET A 166 8.36 0.46 5.84
CA MET A 166 7.79 1.66 6.46
C MET A 166 6.47 1.37 7.19
N ALA A 167 5.58 0.56 6.63
CA ALA A 167 4.33 0.19 7.25
C ALA A 167 4.53 -0.64 8.54
N CYS A 168 5.69 -1.28 8.71
CA CYS A 168 6.03 -1.99 9.94
C CYS A 168 6.49 -1.08 11.09
N ALA A 169 6.80 0.19 10.86
CA ALA A 169 7.32 1.10 11.88
C ALA A 169 6.46 1.18 13.16
N PRO A 170 5.10 1.25 13.10
CA PRO A 170 4.27 1.25 14.31
C PRO A 170 4.35 -0.03 15.14
N PHE A 171 4.73 -1.14 14.53
CA PHE A 171 4.86 -2.42 15.23
C PHE A 171 6.26 -2.60 15.84
N LEU A 172 7.27 -1.93 15.28
CA LEU A 172 8.63 -1.89 15.82
C LEU A 172 8.75 -0.98 17.04
N HIS A 173 7.94 0.09 17.09
CA HIS A 173 7.99 1.12 18.13
C HIS A 173 6.58 1.41 18.68
N PRO A 174 5.85 0.40 19.19
CA PRO A 174 4.44 0.55 19.58
C PRO A 174 4.21 1.63 20.64
N GLU A 175 5.17 1.87 21.51
CA GLU A 175 5.11 2.91 22.54
C GLU A 175 5.06 4.33 21.98
N MET A 176 5.62 4.55 20.79
CA MET A 176 5.65 5.87 20.13
C MET A 176 4.38 6.17 19.34
N TYR A 177 3.66 5.12 18.90
CA TYR A 177 2.45 5.29 18.08
C TYR A 177 1.15 5.25 18.89
N GLY A 178 1.23 5.03 20.20
CA GLY A 178 0.09 4.84 21.09
C GLY A 178 -0.66 3.54 20.79
N ALA A 179 -1.46 3.03 21.71
CA ALA A 179 -2.43 2.01 21.38
C ALA A 179 -3.36 2.60 20.32
N SER A 180 -3.36 2.05 19.13
CA SER A 180 -4.23 2.52 18.03
C SER A 180 -5.67 2.35 18.48
N ALA A 181 -6.29 3.43 18.96
CA ALA A 181 -7.72 3.45 19.18
C ALA A 181 -8.38 3.13 17.83
N PRO A 182 -9.41 2.26 17.80
CA PRO A 182 -10.11 1.92 16.58
C PRO A 182 -10.54 3.20 15.86
N ALA A 183 -10.51 3.21 14.54
CA ALA A 183 -10.68 4.40 13.68
C ALA A 183 -11.88 5.30 14.06
N ASN A 184 -12.92 4.75 14.73
CA ASN A 184 -14.06 5.49 15.26
C ASN A 184 -13.76 6.35 16.51
N ALA A 185 -12.65 6.12 17.22
CA ALA A 185 -12.31 6.90 18.41
C ALA A 185 -11.55 8.20 18.08
N ARG A 186 -10.92 8.31 16.91
CA ARG A 186 -10.20 9.51 16.50
C ARG A 186 -11.12 10.71 16.20
N ARG A 187 -12.37 10.47 15.77
CA ARG A 187 -13.35 11.55 15.53
C ARG A 187 -13.83 12.24 16.79
N ARG A 188 -13.71 11.65 17.97
CA ARG A 188 -14.20 12.22 19.25
C ARG A 188 -13.20 13.12 19.99
N ARG A 189 -11.90 13.15 19.63
CA ARG A 189 -10.86 13.92 20.33
C ARG A 189 -10.56 15.31 19.74
N LEU A 190 -11.16 15.67 18.63
CA LEU A 190 -11.08 17.01 18.06
C LEU A 190 -12.35 17.82 18.41
N GLY A 191 -12.65 17.92 19.69
CA GLY A 191 -13.57 18.93 20.19
C GLY A 191 -12.98 20.33 20.00
N PRO A 192 -13.81 21.37 19.80
CA PRO A 192 -13.31 22.71 19.51
C PRO A 192 -12.45 23.22 20.67
N ARG A 193 -11.21 23.60 20.35
CA ARG A 193 -10.37 24.35 21.29
C ARG A 193 -11.11 25.64 21.63
N ARG A 194 -11.52 25.79 22.88
CA ARG A 194 -12.01 27.07 23.41
C ARG A 194 -10.85 28.08 23.30
N VAL A 195 -11.00 29.02 22.40
CA VAL A 195 -10.16 30.21 22.39
C VAL A 195 -10.55 31.01 23.62
N ALA A 196 -9.69 31.05 24.60
CA ALA A 196 -9.85 31.95 25.74
C ALA A 196 -9.56 33.36 25.26
N HIS A 197 -10.60 34.19 25.07
CA HIS A 197 -10.46 35.64 24.98
C HIS A 197 -9.98 36.14 26.36
N ARG A 198 -8.70 36.50 26.42
CA ARG A 198 -8.22 37.40 27.49
C ARG A 198 -8.68 38.78 27.13
N GLY A 199 -9.67 39.27 27.85
CA GLY A 199 -9.95 40.69 27.90
C GLY A 199 -8.78 41.41 28.56
N SER A 200 -8.37 42.51 27.98
CA SER A 200 -7.48 43.49 28.61
C SER A 200 -8.29 44.72 28.97
N PRO A 201 -7.89 45.44 30.05
CA PRO A 201 -8.60 46.58 30.63
C PRO A 201 -8.59 47.82 29.79
#